data_6c5d47a6b5c170af51b20d19f3930b88
#
_entry.id   6c5d47a6b5c170af51b20d19f3930b88
#
_cell.length_a   1.000
_cell.length_b   1.000
_cell.length_c   1.000
_cell.angle_alpha   90.00
_cell.angle_beta   90.00
_cell.angle_gamma   90.00
#
_symmetry.space_group_name_H-M   'P 1'
#
loop_
_entity.id
_entity.type
_entity.pdbx_description
1 polymer ?
#
loop_
_entity_poly.entity_id
_entity_poly.type
_entity_poly.pdbx_seq_one_letter_code
_entity_poly.pdbx_strand_id
1 'polypeptide(L)'
;MKNKKIIFSGVAAGFVLVLLVSALIAASFTGVFTRVPRPEIKEGEFDFALTYELDGETKKIEGTYVCKFEGTSRAIDGVGRHWKGYIKDHSDSTDYEIKTTDEGVIKINLDICSEFFMSDPFYESIVSSDDPEPMPYLYVVAEESENEYMGNYYEGDDVKIISFVYDEPIENEYK
;
A
#
# COMPACT_ATOMS: atom_id res chain seq x y z
N MET A 1 4.35 -45.62 -48.21
CA MET A 1 5.13 -44.75 -47.32
C MET A 1 4.59 -43.30 -47.19
N LYS A 2 3.65 -42.85 -48.02
CA LYS A 2 3.09 -41.45 -47.96
C LYS A 2 2.23 -41.16 -46.71
N ASN A 3 1.47 -42.13 -46.20
CA ASN A 3 0.54 -41.89 -45.08
C ASN A 3 1.16 -41.67 -43.70
N LYS A 4 2.35 -42.18 -43.44
CA LYS A 4 3.04 -41.96 -42.14
C LYS A 4 3.51 -40.50 -41.91
N LYS A 5 3.88 -39.78 -42.97
CA LYS A 5 4.32 -38.39 -42.89
C LYS A 5 3.14 -37.41 -42.56
N ILE A 6 1.93 -37.71 -43.09
CA ILE A 6 0.76 -36.89 -42.84
C ILE A 6 0.27 -37.04 -41.39
N ILE A 7 0.29 -38.26 -40.84
CA ILE A 7 -0.09 -38.52 -39.44
C ILE A 7 0.87 -37.83 -38.49
N PHE A 8 2.16 -37.88 -38.75
CA PHE A 8 3.17 -37.23 -37.87
C PHE A 8 3.04 -35.70 -37.89
N SER A 9 2.71 -35.10 -39.03
CA SER A 9 2.48 -33.64 -39.13
C SER A 9 1.21 -33.22 -38.40
N GLY A 10 0.15 -33.99 -38.42
CA GLY A 10 -1.10 -33.70 -37.70
C GLY A 10 -0.95 -33.80 -36.17
N VAL A 11 -0.22 -34.81 -35.70
CA VAL A 11 0.06 -34.97 -34.25
C VAL A 11 0.94 -33.84 -33.72
N ALA A 12 1.98 -33.45 -34.47
CA ALA A 12 2.84 -32.33 -34.09
C ALA A 12 2.08 -30.99 -34.03
N ALA A 13 1.21 -30.73 -35.03
CA ALA A 13 0.38 -29.53 -35.02
C ALA A 13 -0.63 -29.51 -33.88
N GLY A 14 -1.24 -30.64 -33.56
CA GLY A 14 -2.15 -30.75 -32.39
C GLY A 14 -1.45 -30.51 -31.08
N PHE A 15 -0.24 -31.03 -30.92
CA PHE A 15 0.55 -30.82 -29.67
C PHE A 15 0.95 -29.35 -29.48
N VAL A 16 1.36 -28.66 -30.56
CA VAL A 16 1.67 -27.23 -30.52
C VAL A 16 0.42 -26.42 -30.18
N LEU A 17 -0.74 -26.75 -30.71
CA LEU A 17 -2.00 -26.06 -30.41
C LEU A 17 -2.37 -26.22 -28.94
N VAL A 18 -2.24 -27.43 -28.39
CA VAL A 18 -2.52 -27.68 -26.94
C VAL A 18 -1.57 -26.89 -26.05
N LEU A 19 -0.29 -26.81 -26.39
CA LEU A 19 0.66 -26.01 -25.63
C LEU A 19 0.36 -24.52 -25.69
N LEU A 20 -0.05 -23.99 -26.85
CA LEU A 20 -0.43 -22.59 -27.00
C LEU A 20 -1.70 -22.27 -26.19
N VAL A 21 -2.70 -23.12 -26.23
CA VAL A 21 -3.94 -22.95 -25.45
C VAL A 21 -3.64 -23.02 -23.96
N SER A 22 -2.82 -23.97 -23.53
CA SER A 22 -2.42 -24.08 -22.11
C SER A 22 -1.63 -22.84 -21.64
N ALA A 23 -0.74 -22.31 -22.47
CA ALA A 23 0.01 -21.08 -22.17
C ALA A 23 -0.92 -19.85 -22.07
N LEU A 24 -1.92 -19.74 -22.98
CA LEU A 24 -2.91 -18.66 -22.94
C LEU A 24 -3.78 -18.74 -21.68
N ILE A 25 -4.22 -19.96 -21.31
CA ILE A 25 -4.99 -20.19 -20.09
C ILE A 25 -4.14 -19.81 -18.85
N ALA A 26 -2.90 -20.31 -18.77
CA ALA A 26 -2.00 -19.97 -17.67
C ALA A 26 -1.75 -18.46 -17.58
N ALA A 27 -1.51 -17.79 -18.72
CA ALA A 27 -1.33 -16.35 -18.75
C ALA A 27 -2.59 -15.57 -18.30
N SER A 28 -3.79 -16.08 -18.60
CA SER A 28 -5.06 -15.50 -18.12
C SER A 28 -5.19 -15.63 -16.61
N PHE A 29 -4.82 -16.78 -16.05
CA PHE A 29 -4.85 -17.01 -14.59
C PHE A 29 -3.80 -16.18 -13.83
N THR A 30 -2.67 -15.87 -14.46
CA THR A 30 -1.61 -15.04 -13.86
C THR A 30 -1.84 -13.53 -14.02
N GLY A 31 -2.97 -13.11 -14.59
CA GLY A 31 -3.26 -11.70 -14.83
C GLY A 31 -2.33 -11.01 -15.84
N VAL A 32 -1.50 -11.77 -16.57
CA VAL A 32 -0.53 -11.21 -17.56
C VAL A 32 -1.20 -10.33 -18.61
N PHE A 33 -2.46 -10.63 -18.94
CA PHE A 33 -3.24 -9.85 -19.92
C PHE A 33 -4.13 -8.79 -19.26
N THR A 34 -4.24 -8.77 -17.93
CA THR A 34 -5.07 -7.79 -17.24
C THR A 34 -4.33 -6.45 -17.22
N ARG A 35 -4.91 -5.46 -17.88
CA ARG A 35 -4.39 -4.09 -17.81
C ARG A 35 -4.81 -3.51 -16.47
N VAL A 36 -3.84 -3.06 -15.65
CA VAL A 36 -4.14 -2.32 -14.42
C VAL A 36 -4.65 -0.95 -14.82
N PRO A 37 -5.87 -0.59 -14.46
CA PRO A 37 -6.35 0.76 -14.65
C PRO A 37 -5.45 1.75 -13.90
N ARG A 38 -5.12 2.84 -14.55
CA ARG A 38 -4.31 3.91 -13.95
C ARG A 38 -5.18 5.04 -13.45
N PRO A 39 -4.78 5.71 -12.35
CA PRO A 39 -5.52 6.87 -11.88
C PRO A 39 -5.40 8.02 -12.88
N GLU A 40 -6.47 8.81 -13.01
CA GLU A 40 -6.44 10.08 -13.74
C GLU A 40 -5.68 11.13 -12.94
N ILE A 41 -5.98 11.26 -11.64
CA ILE A 41 -5.28 12.12 -10.71
C ILE A 41 -4.14 11.32 -10.08
N LYS A 42 -2.92 11.77 -10.29
CA LYS A 42 -1.70 11.04 -9.89
C LYS A 42 -1.00 11.61 -8.67
N GLU A 43 -1.45 12.73 -8.18
CA GLU A 43 -0.90 13.41 -7.01
C GLU A 43 -2.02 14.14 -6.29
N GLY A 44 -2.05 14.04 -4.95
CA GLY A 44 -3.00 14.74 -4.08
C GLY A 44 -2.30 15.23 -2.82
N GLU A 45 -2.75 16.35 -2.29
CA GLU A 45 -2.31 16.92 -1.02
C GLU A 45 -3.51 17.00 -0.09
N PHE A 46 -3.35 16.56 1.17
CA PHE A 46 -4.40 16.46 2.18
C PHE A 46 -3.90 17.03 3.49
N ASP A 47 -4.53 18.08 3.97
CA ASP A 47 -4.18 18.64 5.27
C ASP A 47 -4.69 17.73 6.38
N PHE A 48 -3.89 17.61 7.45
CA PHE A 48 -4.26 16.82 8.62
C PHE A 48 -3.89 17.54 9.92
N ALA A 49 -4.58 17.13 10.99
CA ALA A 49 -4.28 17.53 12.35
C ALA A 49 -4.44 16.31 13.27
N LEU A 50 -3.34 15.93 13.92
CA LEU A 50 -3.30 14.89 14.93
C LEU A 50 -3.17 15.52 16.32
N THR A 51 -4.06 15.16 17.22
CA THR A 51 -3.98 15.51 18.64
C THR A 51 -3.66 14.25 19.44
N TYR A 52 -2.65 14.33 20.31
CA TYR A 52 -2.24 13.25 21.17
C TYR A 52 -1.91 13.75 22.59
N GLU A 53 -1.97 12.87 23.56
CA GLU A 53 -1.51 13.12 24.94
C GLU A 53 -0.14 12.50 25.11
N LEU A 54 0.76 13.23 25.75
CA LEU A 54 2.10 12.78 26.14
C LEU A 54 2.35 13.17 27.58
N ASP A 55 2.55 12.19 28.47
CA ASP A 55 2.78 12.40 29.91
C ASP A 55 1.70 13.31 30.56
N GLY A 56 0.44 13.19 30.11
CA GLY A 56 -0.69 14.00 30.59
C GLY A 56 -0.82 15.39 29.95
N GLU A 57 0.07 15.76 29.01
CA GLU A 57 -0.01 17.00 28.25
C GLU A 57 -0.57 16.78 26.84
N THR A 58 -1.53 17.60 26.43
CA THR A 58 -2.07 17.57 25.08
C THR A 58 -1.08 18.23 24.11
N LYS A 59 -0.72 17.51 23.06
CA LYS A 59 0.15 17.94 21.95
C LYS A 59 -0.61 17.88 20.63
N LYS A 60 -0.13 18.64 19.63
CA LYS A 60 -0.70 18.66 18.29
C LYS A 60 0.38 18.59 17.22
N ILE A 61 0.14 17.81 16.18
CA ILE A 61 0.92 17.79 14.94
C ILE A 61 -0.03 18.19 13.81
N GLU A 62 0.38 19.13 12.99
CA GLU A 62 -0.34 19.55 11.79
C GLU A 62 0.60 19.47 10.60
N GLY A 63 0.06 19.13 9.44
CA GLY A 63 0.84 19.03 8.21
C GLY A 63 -0.01 18.71 7.00
N THR A 64 0.65 18.49 5.88
CA THR A 64 0.04 18.09 4.62
C THR A 64 0.58 16.72 4.23
N TYR A 65 -0.31 15.74 4.10
CA TYR A 65 0.02 14.41 3.57
C TYR A 65 -0.04 14.44 2.06
N VAL A 66 1.01 13.99 1.39
CA VAL A 66 1.12 13.98 -0.07
C VAL A 66 1.05 12.54 -0.56
N CYS A 67 0.13 12.27 -1.49
CA CYS A 67 0.01 10.99 -2.17
C CYS A 67 0.52 11.13 -3.60
N LYS A 68 1.42 10.25 -4.03
CA LYS A 68 1.98 10.27 -5.38
C LYS A 68 1.95 8.89 -6.01
N PHE A 69 1.39 8.80 -7.23
CA PHE A 69 1.36 7.57 -7.99
C PHE A 69 2.72 7.26 -8.62
N GLU A 70 3.33 6.16 -8.23
CA GLU A 70 4.64 5.72 -8.74
C GLU A 70 4.53 4.71 -9.89
N GLY A 71 3.35 4.09 -10.07
CA GLY A 71 3.18 3.15 -11.16
C GLY A 71 2.34 1.94 -10.82
N THR A 72 2.45 0.94 -11.67
CA THR A 72 1.78 -0.35 -11.48
C THR A 72 2.81 -1.47 -11.49
N SER A 73 2.67 -2.43 -10.59
CA SER A 73 3.45 -3.67 -10.61
C SER A 73 2.62 -4.85 -11.06
N ARG A 74 3.32 -5.87 -11.50
CA ARG A 74 2.78 -7.20 -11.77
C ARG A 74 3.67 -8.20 -11.07
N ALA A 75 3.11 -8.91 -10.11
CA ALA A 75 3.77 -10.00 -9.43
C ALA A 75 2.95 -11.29 -9.63
N ILE A 76 3.52 -12.44 -9.26
CA ILE A 76 2.84 -13.73 -9.39
C ILE A 76 1.59 -13.80 -8.51
N ASP A 77 1.57 -13.05 -7.43
CA ASP A 77 0.51 -12.94 -6.43
C ASP A 77 -0.53 -11.86 -6.74
N GLY A 78 -0.32 -11.10 -7.82
CA GLY A 78 -1.31 -10.10 -8.21
C GLY A 78 -0.78 -8.94 -9.04
N VAL A 79 -1.68 -8.02 -9.26
CA VAL A 79 -1.45 -6.78 -9.98
C VAL A 79 -1.85 -5.65 -9.08
N GLY A 80 -0.93 -4.73 -8.79
CA GLY A 80 -1.15 -3.63 -7.87
C GLY A 80 -0.80 -2.27 -8.47
N ARG A 81 -1.34 -1.25 -7.85
CA ARG A 81 -0.90 0.14 -8.02
C ARG A 81 0.02 0.49 -6.84
N HIS A 82 1.02 1.32 -7.12
CA HIS A 82 1.96 1.80 -6.11
C HIS A 82 1.75 3.28 -5.91
N TRP A 83 1.43 3.63 -4.70
CA TRP A 83 1.37 4.97 -4.21
C TRP A 83 2.51 5.20 -3.22
N LYS A 84 3.12 6.38 -3.28
CA LYS A 84 4.05 6.86 -2.24
C LYS A 84 3.34 7.91 -1.42
N GLY A 85 3.22 7.66 -0.11
CA GLY A 85 2.77 8.63 0.88
C GLY A 85 3.96 9.27 1.58
N TYR A 86 3.89 10.55 1.86
CA TYR A 86 4.86 11.26 2.69
C TYR A 86 4.26 12.57 3.23
N ILE A 87 4.87 13.11 4.27
CA ILE A 87 4.47 14.38 4.84
C ILE A 87 5.32 15.48 4.24
N LYS A 88 4.68 16.51 3.71
CA LYS A 88 5.32 17.66 3.08
C LYS A 88 6.26 18.32 4.08
N ASP A 89 7.47 18.65 3.63
CA ASP A 89 8.52 19.26 4.44
C ASP A 89 9.03 18.43 5.63
N HIS A 90 8.74 17.11 5.66
CA HIS A 90 9.15 16.19 6.72
C HIS A 90 9.99 15.01 6.20
N SER A 91 11.14 15.32 5.58
CA SER A 91 12.18 14.35 5.18
C SER A 91 11.68 13.10 4.43
N ASP A 92 10.61 13.21 3.62
CA ASP A 92 9.95 12.09 2.92
C ASP A 92 9.52 10.93 3.86
N SER A 93 9.38 11.21 5.16
CA SER A 93 8.93 10.26 6.18
C SER A 93 7.47 10.50 6.55
N THR A 94 6.83 9.46 7.03
CA THR A 94 5.49 9.50 7.65
C THR A 94 5.55 9.36 9.17
N ASP A 95 6.77 9.26 9.74
CA ASP A 95 6.97 9.04 11.16
C ASP A 95 7.33 10.31 11.91
N TYR A 96 6.70 10.49 13.08
CA TYR A 96 7.06 11.51 14.04
C TYR A 96 7.64 10.88 15.31
N GLU A 97 8.84 11.26 15.68
CA GLU A 97 9.44 10.88 16.96
C GLU A 97 8.77 11.66 18.09
N ILE A 98 8.24 10.93 19.07
CA ILE A 98 7.46 11.50 20.18
C ILE A 98 8.27 11.53 21.48
N LYS A 99 8.92 10.41 21.80
CA LYS A 99 9.63 10.25 23.07
C LYS A 99 10.71 9.18 22.95
N THR A 100 11.87 9.45 23.53
CA THR A 100 12.90 8.43 23.75
C THR A 100 12.72 7.81 25.13
N THR A 101 12.77 6.49 25.22
CA THR A 101 12.68 5.70 26.44
C THR A 101 13.84 4.72 26.54
N ASP A 102 13.95 3.98 27.64
CA ASP A 102 14.96 2.93 27.79
C ASP A 102 14.72 1.74 26.85
N GLU A 103 13.51 1.60 26.29
CA GLU A 103 13.13 0.54 25.36
C GLU A 103 13.33 0.95 23.88
N GLY A 104 13.54 2.23 23.62
CA GLY A 104 13.72 2.78 22.27
C GLY A 104 12.98 4.09 22.06
N VAL A 105 12.78 4.43 20.77
CA VAL A 105 12.10 5.66 20.39
C VAL A 105 10.63 5.36 20.07
N ILE A 106 9.71 6.01 20.79
CA ILE A 106 8.27 5.97 20.50
C ILE A 106 8.01 6.90 19.31
N LYS A 107 7.39 6.36 18.29
CA LYS A 107 7.01 7.08 17.07
C LYS A 107 5.51 6.98 16.83
N ILE A 108 4.95 8.02 16.22
CA ILE A 108 3.63 7.98 15.58
C ILE A 108 3.85 7.80 14.09
N ASN A 109 3.29 6.74 13.52
CA ASN A 109 3.27 6.54 12.08
C ASN A 109 1.98 7.13 11.50
N LEU A 110 2.14 7.96 10.48
CA LEU A 110 1.08 8.58 9.70
C LEU A 110 1.03 8.01 8.27
N ASP A 111 1.56 6.80 8.04
CA ASP A 111 1.39 6.11 6.76
C ASP A 111 -0.03 5.55 6.66
N ILE A 112 -0.92 6.46 6.41
CA ILE A 112 -2.35 6.27 6.44
C ILE A 112 -2.88 5.98 5.05
N CYS A 113 -2.29 5.03 4.39
CA CYS A 113 -2.81 4.49 3.15
C CYS A 113 -3.17 5.52 2.08
N SER A 114 -2.21 5.86 1.23
CA SER A 114 -2.42 6.75 0.07
C SER A 114 -3.58 6.28 -0.82
N GLU A 115 -3.88 4.99 -0.83
CA GLU A 115 -5.00 4.36 -1.53
C GLU A 115 -6.35 4.92 -1.06
N PHE A 116 -6.51 5.15 0.24
CA PHE A 116 -7.71 5.76 0.80
C PHE A 116 -7.91 7.17 0.26
N PHE A 117 -6.92 8.05 0.43
CA PHE A 117 -7.02 9.45 0.02
C PHE A 117 -7.20 9.62 -1.49
N MET A 118 -6.68 8.71 -2.28
CA MET A 118 -6.76 8.72 -3.74
C MET A 118 -7.95 7.92 -4.28
N SER A 119 -8.87 7.47 -3.39
CA SER A 119 -10.04 6.62 -3.73
C SER A 119 -9.67 5.44 -4.61
N ASP A 120 -8.55 4.76 -4.29
CA ASP A 120 -8.12 3.58 -5.03
C ASP A 120 -9.05 2.41 -4.72
N PRO A 121 -9.72 1.81 -5.72
CA PRO A 121 -10.61 0.66 -5.49
C PRO A 121 -9.93 -0.54 -4.83
N PHE A 122 -8.60 -0.58 -4.83
CA PHE A 122 -7.85 -1.63 -4.16
C PHE A 122 -7.88 -1.49 -2.63
N TYR A 123 -8.11 -0.26 -2.13
CA TYR A 123 -8.20 0.01 -0.70
C TYR A 123 -9.25 -0.86 -0.01
N GLU A 124 -10.45 -0.95 -0.58
CA GLU A 124 -11.54 -1.77 -0.02
C GLU A 124 -11.17 -3.27 0.10
N SER A 125 -10.19 -3.74 -0.68
CA SER A 125 -9.75 -5.14 -0.65
C SER A 125 -8.71 -5.42 0.44
N ILE A 126 -8.04 -4.39 0.98
CA ILE A 126 -6.96 -4.55 1.98
C ILE A 126 -7.40 -4.16 3.39
N VAL A 127 -8.49 -3.41 3.53
CA VAL A 127 -8.99 -2.94 4.83
C VAL A 127 -10.05 -3.89 5.38
N SER A 128 -10.02 -4.12 6.68
CA SER A 128 -11.08 -4.85 7.37
C SER A 128 -12.38 -4.03 7.34
N SER A 129 -13.52 -4.71 7.16
CA SER A 129 -14.84 -4.08 7.18
C SER A 129 -15.18 -3.38 8.51
N ASP A 130 -14.43 -3.68 9.57
CA ASP A 130 -14.70 -3.20 10.92
C ASP A 130 -13.98 -1.88 11.24
N ASP A 131 -12.98 -1.48 10.44
CA ASP A 131 -12.24 -0.22 10.60
C ASP A 131 -11.85 0.35 9.23
N PRO A 132 -12.79 0.99 8.53
CA PRO A 132 -12.59 1.45 7.15
C PRO A 132 -11.79 2.76 7.04
N GLU A 133 -11.56 3.46 8.17
CA GLU A 133 -10.88 4.75 8.16
C GLU A 133 -9.40 4.60 8.53
N PRO A 134 -8.50 5.34 7.85
CA PRO A 134 -7.09 5.34 8.19
C PRO A 134 -6.86 5.97 9.57
N MET A 135 -6.16 5.27 10.44
CA MET A 135 -5.81 5.77 11.76
C MET A 135 -4.30 5.72 11.97
N PRO A 136 -3.69 6.79 12.48
CA PRO A 136 -2.31 6.76 12.92
C PRO A 136 -2.12 5.71 14.01
N TYR A 137 -0.93 5.12 14.07
CA TYR A 137 -0.60 4.18 15.14
C TYR A 137 0.73 4.51 15.82
N LEU A 138 0.83 4.08 17.07
CA LEU A 138 2.02 4.21 17.88
C LEU A 138 2.87 2.94 17.81
N TYR A 139 4.18 3.10 17.72
CA TYR A 139 5.11 1.98 17.75
C TYR A 139 6.44 2.38 18.38
N VAL A 140 7.21 1.39 18.84
CA VAL A 140 8.54 1.59 19.43
C VAL A 140 9.58 0.98 18.51
N VAL A 141 10.61 1.74 18.21
CA VAL A 141 11.81 1.27 17.51
C VAL A 141 12.93 1.13 18.52
N ALA A 142 13.42 -0.09 18.75
CA ALA A 142 14.56 -0.33 19.62
C ALA A 142 15.84 0.24 19.01
N GLU A 143 16.70 0.86 19.83
CA GLU A 143 17.96 1.50 19.37
C GLU A 143 18.91 0.55 18.62
N GLU A 144 18.84 -0.76 18.88
CA GLU A 144 19.69 -1.78 18.26
C GLU A 144 19.09 -2.37 16.95
N SER A 145 17.91 -1.94 16.53
CA SER A 145 17.24 -2.46 15.34
C SER A 145 17.79 -1.78 14.08
N GLU A 146 18.58 -2.50 13.30
CA GLU A 146 18.99 -2.05 11.95
C GLU A 146 17.80 -1.97 10.96
N ASN A 147 16.63 -2.51 11.33
CA ASN A 147 15.41 -2.51 10.53
C ASN A 147 14.34 -1.64 11.23
N GLU A 148 14.16 -0.41 10.76
CA GLU A 148 13.09 0.49 11.21
C GLU A 148 11.67 -0.09 11.07
N TYR A 149 11.48 -1.13 10.28
CA TYR A 149 10.19 -1.80 10.04
C TYR A 149 9.79 -2.85 11.08
N MET A 150 10.60 -3.07 12.12
CA MET A 150 10.31 -4.04 13.19
C MET A 150 9.98 -3.35 14.53
N GLY A 151 9.18 -2.31 14.49
CA GLY A 151 8.62 -1.72 15.71
C GLY A 151 7.48 -2.60 16.28
N ASN A 152 7.46 -2.76 17.60
CA ASN A 152 6.30 -3.31 18.28
C ASN A 152 5.27 -2.20 18.49
N TYR A 153 3.98 -2.52 18.40
CA TYR A 153 2.94 -1.59 18.78
C TYR A 153 3.18 -1.12 20.22
N TYR A 154 3.05 0.19 20.42
CA TYR A 154 3.20 0.76 21.74
C TYR A 154 1.88 0.63 22.52
N GLU A 155 1.95 0.00 23.70
CA GLU A 155 0.81 -0.26 24.59
C GLU A 155 0.88 0.50 25.91
N GLY A 156 1.78 1.49 26.03
CA GLY A 156 1.94 2.30 27.25
C GLY A 156 0.84 3.34 27.44
N ASP A 157 0.64 3.76 28.68
CA ASP A 157 -0.39 4.74 29.07
C ASP A 157 0.09 6.20 28.97
N ASP A 158 1.37 6.45 28.75
CA ASP A 158 1.98 7.78 28.73
C ASP A 158 1.88 8.50 27.37
N VAL A 159 1.52 7.77 26.30
CA VAL A 159 1.22 8.34 24.97
C VAL A 159 -0.10 7.80 24.47
N LYS A 160 -1.02 8.67 24.08
CA LYS A 160 -2.34 8.30 23.59
C LYS A 160 -2.78 9.20 22.45
N ILE A 161 -3.23 8.62 21.34
CA ILE A 161 -3.88 9.36 20.25
C ILE A 161 -5.30 9.74 20.73
N ILE A 162 -5.62 11.04 20.65
CA ILE A 162 -6.92 11.59 21.07
C ILE A 162 -7.82 11.77 19.84
N SER A 163 -7.31 12.38 18.79
CA SER A 163 -8.07 12.60 17.56
C SER A 163 -7.14 12.76 16.36
N PHE A 164 -7.65 12.34 15.22
CA PHE A 164 -7.04 12.56 13.92
C PHE A 164 -8.10 13.12 12.97
N VAL A 165 -7.82 14.28 12.39
CA VAL A 165 -8.70 14.98 11.46
C VAL A 165 -7.92 15.22 10.17
N TYR A 166 -8.53 15.00 9.05
CA TYR A 166 -7.90 15.11 7.73
C TYR A 166 -8.90 15.58 6.68
N ASP A 167 -8.40 16.07 5.55
CA ASP A 167 -9.21 16.43 4.40
C ASP A 167 -9.86 15.20 3.77
N GLU A 168 -11.05 15.39 3.20
CA GLU A 168 -11.79 14.34 2.51
C GLU A 168 -10.97 13.76 1.34
N PRO A 169 -11.06 12.43 1.10
CA PRO A 169 -10.48 11.81 -0.07
C PRO A 169 -10.98 12.44 -1.38
N ILE A 170 -10.12 12.49 -2.38
CA ILE A 170 -10.53 12.97 -3.71
C ILE A 170 -11.27 11.87 -4.47
N GLU A 171 -12.26 12.26 -5.27
CA GLU A 171 -12.84 11.36 -6.28
C GLU A 171 -11.84 11.17 -7.43
N ASN A 172 -11.39 9.95 -7.65
CA ASN A 172 -10.44 9.62 -8.70
C ASN A 172 -11.00 8.54 -9.63
N GLU A 173 -10.79 8.70 -10.93
CA GLU A 173 -11.19 7.71 -11.93
C GLU A 173 -9.99 6.86 -12.35
N TYR A 174 -10.24 5.57 -12.57
CA TYR A 174 -9.21 4.58 -12.93
C TYR A 174 -9.50 4.00 -14.31
N LYS A 175 -8.62 4.25 -15.29
CA LYS A 175 -8.76 3.86 -16.71
C LYS A 175 -7.61 3.05 -17.25
#